data_40b99969962642505cc124189bfee32c
#
_entry.id   40b99969962642505cc124189bfee32c
#
_cell.length_a   1.000
_cell.length_b   1.000
_cell.length_c   1.000
_cell.angle_alpha   90.00
_cell.angle_beta   90.00
_cell.angle_gamma   90.00
#
_symmetry.space_group_name_H-M   'P 1'
#
loop_
_entity.id
_entity.type
_entity.pdbx_description
1 polymer ?
#
loop_
_entity_poly.entity_id
_entity_poly.type
_entity_poly.pdbx_seq_one_letter_code
_entity_poly.pdbx_strand_id
1 'polypeptide(L)'
;MRKFLCCILIFLAHIYVFAQKNTDEQLANQFFQNKEYDKASIYFEKLYDKNSDAYYNPYFKCLLATHNLKKAEKIAKRQIKSYPPDLFYYVDLAQVYQADSNATKAKDQYTKAIKELGRDVSQTLDLGKAFIGVKEYDYAIETYKKGRKYNGQIYPFFYEMADVYKAKGDIRAMINEYLDAISFKETDLQNVEMQLQNSLGYDDEKGGFNNPILKQELQKRIQQHPDQTVFSDFLIYILVQQKDFESAFIQSKALDKRSKEEGFRIMDLGKLCVLNEDFETAQKCYDYVIAKGKDNFNYSQACIESANAQFEKIIKQKNYTQTDLTEVEQKLKNTIKQFGYNQLSVSVVHKLAILQGFYLNKVQEAIDMLNEVLSTPGIDKASSAELKLDLGDLLLIAGDVWDASLSYSQVEKAYKYDPIGQEAKFRNAKIAFYTGDFKWAKAQLDVLKGATSKLISNDAMDLSLVISDAIGVDTNEVPLQMFASADLLLLQHKNEQGLRRLDSINILFDNHSLADDIYFKKAQVFTQEGKYKEALEAYQRVVDVYGDKIYGDDAMFKMAEIYQYNLKDIEKAKALYQEFLTKYPGSVYTVEARKRFRKLRGDVIN
;
A
#
# COMPACT_ATOMS: atom_id res chain seq x y z
N MET A 1 0.18 -69.43 -46.48
CA MET A 1 -0.15 -69.48 -45.03
C MET A 1 1.08 -69.48 -44.10
N ARG A 2 2.13 -70.30 -44.32
CA ARG A 2 3.32 -70.28 -43.40
C ARG A 2 4.04 -68.96 -43.25
N LYS A 3 4.22 -68.15 -44.33
CA LYS A 3 4.87 -66.84 -44.24
C LYS A 3 4.01 -65.79 -43.51
N PHE A 4 2.70 -65.88 -43.56
CA PHE A 4 1.78 -64.98 -42.88
C PHE A 4 1.74 -65.26 -41.34
N LEU A 5 1.88 -66.55 -40.96
CA LEU A 5 1.96 -66.95 -39.56
C LEU A 5 3.26 -66.50 -38.89
N CYS A 6 4.39 -66.50 -39.64
CA CYS A 6 5.65 -65.96 -39.10
C CYS A 6 5.62 -64.44 -38.91
N CYS A 7 4.97 -63.67 -39.78
CA CYS A 7 4.81 -62.22 -39.60
C CYS A 7 3.90 -61.88 -38.40
N ILE A 8 2.83 -62.64 -38.17
CA ILE A 8 1.96 -62.47 -37.00
C ILE A 8 2.70 -62.83 -35.71
N LEU A 9 3.50 -63.89 -35.69
CA LEU A 9 4.32 -64.24 -34.51
C LEU A 9 5.41 -63.20 -34.21
N ILE A 10 6.04 -62.62 -35.23
CA ILE A 10 7.02 -61.52 -35.06
C ILE A 10 6.32 -60.25 -34.56
N PHE A 11 5.12 -59.93 -35.05
CA PHE A 11 4.33 -58.78 -34.62
C PHE A 11 3.82 -58.93 -33.18
N LEU A 12 3.35 -60.13 -32.81
CA LEU A 12 2.96 -60.47 -31.43
C LEU A 12 4.16 -60.44 -30.48
N ALA A 13 5.34 -60.90 -30.92
CA ALA A 13 6.56 -60.81 -30.11
C ALA A 13 6.98 -59.35 -29.86
N HIS A 14 6.84 -58.44 -30.87
CA HIS A 14 7.09 -57.00 -30.70
C HIS A 14 6.08 -56.35 -29.75
N ILE A 15 4.81 -56.69 -29.84
CA ILE A 15 3.76 -56.16 -28.89
C ILE A 15 4.03 -56.65 -27.46
N TYR A 16 4.47 -57.90 -27.28
CA TYR A 16 4.83 -58.41 -25.94
C TYR A 16 6.03 -57.71 -25.33
N VAL A 17 7.06 -57.36 -26.12
CA VAL A 17 8.25 -56.64 -25.67
C VAL A 17 7.90 -55.20 -25.31
N PHE A 18 7.02 -54.53 -26.04
CA PHE A 18 6.54 -53.19 -25.71
C PHE A 18 5.64 -53.16 -24.46
N ALA A 19 4.74 -54.15 -24.31
CA ALA A 19 3.87 -54.27 -23.14
C ALA A 19 4.68 -54.55 -21.86
N GLN A 20 5.70 -55.39 -21.94
CA GLN A 20 6.58 -55.69 -20.81
C GLN A 20 7.45 -54.49 -20.38
N LYS A 21 7.87 -53.64 -21.35
CA LYS A 21 8.63 -52.42 -21.05
C LYS A 21 7.78 -51.41 -20.26
N ASN A 22 6.51 -51.19 -20.63
CA ASN A 22 5.60 -50.32 -19.89
C ASN A 22 5.28 -50.86 -18.48
N THR A 23 5.17 -52.15 -18.30
CA THR A 23 4.88 -52.76 -17.00
C THR A 23 6.06 -52.66 -16.03
N ASP A 24 7.29 -52.93 -16.50
CA ASP A 24 8.49 -52.84 -15.66
C ASP A 24 8.73 -51.41 -15.21
N GLU A 25 8.53 -50.40 -16.07
CA GLU A 25 8.69 -48.99 -15.74
C GLU A 25 7.61 -48.49 -14.76
N GLN A 26 6.34 -48.93 -14.97
CA GLN A 26 5.26 -48.59 -14.04
C GLN A 26 5.50 -49.18 -12.63
N LEU A 27 5.92 -50.46 -12.56
CA LEU A 27 6.23 -51.11 -11.30
C LEU A 27 7.44 -50.49 -10.62
N ALA A 28 8.51 -50.17 -11.38
CA ALA A 28 9.69 -49.48 -10.87
C ALA A 28 9.32 -48.16 -10.20
N ASN A 29 8.53 -47.32 -10.91
CA ASN A 29 8.08 -46.02 -10.43
C ASN A 29 7.13 -46.16 -9.23
N GLN A 30 6.20 -47.12 -9.25
CA GLN A 30 5.29 -47.35 -8.14
C GLN A 30 6.05 -47.75 -6.85
N PHE A 31 6.97 -48.71 -6.92
CA PHE A 31 7.78 -49.09 -5.78
C PHE A 31 8.68 -47.98 -5.31
N PHE A 32 9.22 -47.18 -6.22
CA PHE A 32 10.04 -46.02 -5.88
C PHE A 32 9.26 -44.94 -5.14
N GLN A 33 8.04 -44.62 -5.60
CA GLN A 33 7.15 -43.66 -4.92
C GLN A 33 6.73 -44.19 -3.53
N ASN A 34 6.53 -45.47 -3.39
CA ASN A 34 6.21 -46.13 -2.12
C ASN A 34 7.44 -46.29 -1.20
N LYS A 35 8.64 -45.81 -1.63
CA LYS A 35 9.91 -45.97 -0.93
C LYS A 35 10.36 -47.43 -0.71
N GLU A 36 9.81 -48.36 -1.49
CA GLU A 36 10.20 -49.77 -1.52
C GLU A 36 11.41 -49.97 -2.45
N TYR A 37 12.56 -49.36 -2.05
CA TYR A 37 13.74 -49.21 -2.90
C TYR A 37 14.41 -50.55 -3.25
N ASP A 38 14.29 -51.56 -2.43
CA ASP A 38 14.74 -52.92 -2.70
C ASP A 38 14.03 -53.53 -3.92
N LYS A 39 12.69 -53.44 -3.97
CA LYS A 39 11.90 -53.89 -5.09
C LYS A 39 12.09 -53.01 -6.32
N ALA A 40 12.06 -51.69 -6.14
CA ALA A 40 12.27 -50.72 -7.22
C ALA A 40 13.62 -50.97 -7.94
N SER A 41 14.71 -51.25 -7.18
CA SER A 41 16.04 -51.46 -7.74
C SER A 41 16.12 -52.63 -8.72
N ILE A 42 15.33 -53.70 -8.53
CA ILE A 42 15.28 -54.87 -9.41
C ILE A 42 14.75 -54.49 -10.79
N TYR A 43 13.72 -53.67 -10.82
CA TYR A 43 13.13 -53.21 -12.08
C TYR A 43 13.98 -52.12 -12.72
N PHE A 44 14.49 -51.17 -11.95
CA PHE A 44 15.38 -50.14 -12.47
C PHE A 44 16.70 -50.69 -12.98
N GLU A 45 17.24 -51.78 -12.45
CA GLU A 45 18.41 -52.46 -13.00
C GLU A 45 18.18 -52.89 -14.44
N LYS A 46 17.05 -53.55 -14.72
CA LYS A 46 16.69 -54.02 -16.08
C LYS A 46 16.48 -52.82 -17.04
N LEU A 47 15.87 -51.76 -16.54
CA LEU A 47 15.63 -50.56 -17.33
C LEU A 47 16.93 -49.79 -17.62
N TYR A 48 17.81 -49.68 -16.62
CA TYR A 48 19.13 -49.07 -16.74
C TYR A 48 20.02 -49.79 -17.77
N ASP A 49 19.98 -51.14 -17.81
CA ASP A 49 20.73 -51.91 -18.80
C ASP A 49 20.27 -51.66 -20.24
N LYS A 50 19.00 -51.27 -20.43
CA LYS A 50 18.41 -50.91 -21.72
C LYS A 50 18.66 -49.45 -22.11
N ASN A 51 18.56 -48.54 -21.11
CA ASN A 51 18.73 -47.10 -21.30
C ASN A 51 19.35 -46.52 -20.03
N SER A 52 20.68 -46.41 -20.00
CA SER A 52 21.42 -45.93 -18.84
C SER A 52 21.09 -44.50 -18.47
N ASP A 53 20.84 -43.63 -19.45
CA ASP A 53 20.62 -42.19 -19.21
C ASP A 53 19.28 -41.92 -18.54
N ALA A 54 18.21 -42.52 -19.04
CA ALA A 54 16.87 -42.30 -18.54
C ALA A 54 16.69 -42.83 -17.10
N TYR A 55 17.37 -43.93 -16.78
CA TYR A 55 17.12 -44.64 -15.52
C TYR A 55 18.27 -44.64 -14.53
N TYR A 56 19.35 -43.92 -14.79
CA TYR A 56 20.47 -43.76 -13.88
C TYR A 56 20.04 -43.18 -12.51
N ASN A 57 19.42 -42.03 -12.52
CA ASN A 57 19.10 -41.32 -11.27
C ASN A 57 18.19 -42.13 -10.32
N PRO A 58 17.04 -42.69 -10.76
CA PRO A 58 16.21 -43.48 -9.88
C PRO A 58 16.90 -44.79 -9.45
N TYR A 59 17.67 -45.42 -10.32
CA TYR A 59 18.40 -46.64 -9.97
C TYR A 59 19.51 -46.35 -8.95
N PHE A 60 20.28 -45.30 -9.14
CA PHE A 60 21.33 -44.86 -8.23
C PHE A 60 20.77 -44.54 -6.83
N LYS A 61 19.63 -43.82 -6.76
CA LYS A 61 18.94 -43.55 -5.49
C LYS A 61 18.49 -44.82 -4.79
N CYS A 62 17.96 -45.79 -5.52
CA CYS A 62 17.60 -47.09 -4.93
C CYS A 62 18.81 -47.82 -4.37
N LEU A 63 19.94 -47.82 -5.09
CA LEU A 63 21.18 -48.50 -4.64
C LEU A 63 21.75 -47.82 -3.38
N LEU A 64 21.70 -46.52 -3.29
CA LEU A 64 22.14 -45.78 -2.07
C LEU A 64 21.21 -46.12 -0.89
N ALA A 65 19.89 -46.09 -1.11
CA ALA A 65 18.89 -46.33 -0.09
C ALA A 65 18.94 -47.76 0.45
N THR A 66 19.30 -48.72 -0.38
CA THR A 66 19.47 -50.15 -0.02
C THR A 66 20.88 -50.49 0.41
N HIS A 67 21.77 -49.51 0.54
CA HIS A 67 23.19 -49.66 0.90
C HIS A 67 23.99 -50.61 -0.01
N ASN A 68 23.57 -50.72 -1.28
CA ASN A 68 24.26 -51.53 -2.30
C ASN A 68 25.40 -50.71 -2.94
N LEU A 69 26.36 -50.34 -2.10
CA LEU A 69 27.42 -49.35 -2.44
C LEU A 69 28.32 -49.84 -3.58
N LYS A 70 28.62 -51.11 -3.66
CA LYS A 70 29.45 -51.67 -4.75
C LYS A 70 28.82 -51.48 -6.15
N LYS A 71 27.51 -51.70 -6.26
CA LYS A 71 26.80 -51.47 -7.53
C LYS A 71 26.68 -49.99 -7.81
N ALA A 72 26.36 -49.16 -6.80
CA ALA A 72 26.26 -47.72 -6.94
C ALA A 72 27.60 -47.13 -7.43
N GLU A 73 28.72 -47.52 -6.85
CA GLU A 73 30.06 -47.11 -7.28
C GLU A 73 30.34 -47.49 -8.74
N LYS A 74 29.99 -48.72 -9.11
CA LYS A 74 30.20 -49.23 -10.49
C LYS A 74 29.44 -48.42 -11.51
N ILE A 75 28.15 -48.13 -11.27
CA ILE A 75 27.34 -47.32 -12.22
C ILE A 75 27.78 -45.87 -12.25
N ALA A 76 28.09 -45.24 -11.13
CA ALA A 76 28.61 -43.87 -11.09
C ALA A 76 29.92 -43.72 -11.87
N LYS A 77 30.88 -44.62 -11.67
CA LYS A 77 32.14 -44.66 -12.44
C LYS A 77 31.91 -44.88 -13.94
N ARG A 78 30.91 -45.68 -14.29
CA ARG A 78 30.52 -45.89 -15.69
C ARG A 78 30.00 -44.60 -16.32
N GLN A 79 29.14 -43.87 -15.61
CA GLN A 79 28.62 -42.60 -16.11
C GLN A 79 29.71 -41.53 -16.28
N ILE A 80 30.60 -41.38 -15.31
CA ILE A 80 31.74 -40.45 -15.41
C ILE A 80 32.57 -40.75 -16.68
N LYS A 81 32.73 -42.03 -17.02
CA LYS A 81 33.45 -42.41 -18.24
C LYS A 81 32.67 -42.19 -19.53
N SER A 82 31.35 -42.43 -19.50
CA SER A 82 30.50 -42.33 -20.69
C SER A 82 30.13 -40.88 -21.02
N TYR A 83 30.02 -40.02 -19.98
CA TYR A 83 29.61 -38.63 -20.09
C TYR A 83 30.60 -37.70 -19.37
N PRO A 84 31.83 -37.52 -19.89
CA PRO A 84 32.85 -36.73 -19.21
C PRO A 84 32.48 -35.27 -18.93
N PRO A 85 31.62 -34.59 -19.72
CA PRO A 85 31.18 -33.23 -19.42
C PRO A 85 30.26 -33.12 -18.20
N ASP A 86 29.61 -34.20 -17.80
CA ASP A 86 28.59 -34.21 -16.73
C ASP A 86 29.24 -34.43 -15.36
N LEU A 87 29.81 -33.38 -14.82
CA LEU A 87 30.62 -33.42 -13.59
C LEU A 87 29.83 -33.78 -12.34
N PHE A 88 28.52 -33.68 -12.34
CA PHE A 88 27.67 -34.07 -11.21
C PHE A 88 27.77 -35.58 -10.87
N TYR A 89 28.16 -36.44 -11.80
CA TYR A 89 28.42 -37.86 -11.49
C TYR A 89 29.61 -38.07 -10.51
N TYR A 90 30.54 -37.12 -10.42
CA TYR A 90 31.55 -37.13 -9.37
C TYR A 90 30.95 -36.88 -7.99
N VAL A 91 29.88 -36.05 -7.91
CA VAL A 91 29.13 -35.79 -6.69
C VAL A 91 28.39 -37.06 -6.27
N ASP A 92 27.78 -37.78 -7.20
CA ASP A 92 27.13 -39.05 -6.96
C ASP A 92 28.15 -40.10 -6.42
N LEU A 93 29.32 -40.21 -7.06
CA LEU A 93 30.37 -41.12 -6.60
C LEU A 93 30.87 -40.75 -5.19
N ALA A 94 30.93 -39.47 -4.88
CA ALA A 94 31.29 -39.01 -3.55
C ALA A 94 30.22 -39.38 -2.50
N GLN A 95 28.91 -39.32 -2.85
CA GLN A 95 27.83 -39.79 -1.97
C GLN A 95 28.00 -41.29 -1.64
N VAL A 96 28.42 -42.12 -2.60
CA VAL A 96 28.71 -43.54 -2.34
C VAL A 96 29.83 -43.68 -1.31
N TYR A 97 30.92 -42.90 -1.45
CA TYR A 97 32.01 -42.95 -0.50
C TYR A 97 31.64 -42.37 0.87
N GLN A 98 30.77 -41.38 0.94
CA GLN A 98 30.20 -40.90 2.21
C GLN A 98 29.37 -41.99 2.91
N ALA A 99 28.52 -42.70 2.15
CA ALA A 99 27.73 -43.81 2.66
C ALA A 99 28.61 -45.01 3.12
N ASP A 100 29.81 -45.16 2.52
CA ASP A 100 30.82 -46.14 2.91
C ASP A 100 31.77 -45.64 4.04
N SER A 101 31.40 -44.50 4.67
CA SER A 101 32.18 -43.84 5.73
C SER A 101 33.59 -43.42 5.30
N ASN A 102 33.88 -43.27 4.02
CA ASN A 102 35.15 -42.90 3.45
C ASN A 102 35.20 -41.41 3.04
N ALA A 103 35.26 -40.55 4.05
CA ALA A 103 35.24 -39.11 3.85
C ALA A 103 36.38 -38.57 2.95
N THR A 104 37.56 -39.22 3.02
CA THR A 104 38.72 -38.80 2.22
C THR A 104 38.45 -39.01 0.73
N LYS A 105 37.97 -40.19 0.35
CA LYS A 105 37.63 -40.46 -1.06
C LYS A 105 36.46 -39.59 -1.55
N ALA A 106 35.49 -39.32 -0.68
CA ALA A 106 34.38 -38.41 -1.05
C ALA A 106 34.90 -37.01 -1.37
N LYS A 107 35.75 -36.45 -0.50
CA LYS A 107 36.40 -35.16 -0.67
C LYS A 107 37.23 -35.10 -1.98
N ASP A 108 37.97 -36.16 -2.28
CA ASP A 108 38.75 -36.24 -3.51
C ASP A 108 37.88 -36.16 -4.75
N GLN A 109 36.70 -36.80 -4.76
CA GLN A 109 35.75 -36.69 -5.89
C GLN A 109 35.16 -35.29 -6.00
N TYR A 110 34.77 -34.64 -4.91
CA TYR A 110 34.28 -33.26 -4.93
C TYR A 110 35.34 -32.29 -5.47
N THR A 111 36.55 -32.38 -4.98
CA THR A 111 37.67 -31.55 -5.47
C THR A 111 37.97 -31.82 -6.94
N LYS A 112 37.90 -33.09 -7.36
CA LYS A 112 38.11 -33.47 -8.76
C LYS A 112 37.03 -32.89 -9.67
N ALA A 113 35.75 -32.97 -9.28
CA ALA A 113 34.65 -32.35 -10.05
C ALA A 113 34.90 -30.86 -10.28
N ILE A 114 35.24 -30.11 -9.24
CA ILE A 114 35.52 -28.68 -9.37
C ILE A 114 36.80 -28.44 -10.21
N LYS A 115 37.83 -29.27 -10.09
CA LYS A 115 39.07 -29.15 -10.87
C LYS A 115 38.79 -29.29 -12.38
N GLU A 116 37.97 -30.25 -12.76
CA GLU A 116 37.57 -30.54 -14.16
C GLU A 116 36.61 -29.51 -14.73
N LEU A 117 35.97 -28.64 -13.91
CA LEU A 117 34.99 -27.64 -14.36
C LEU A 117 35.60 -26.72 -15.41
N GLY A 118 34.98 -26.70 -16.61
CA GLY A 118 35.35 -25.88 -17.75
C GLY A 118 34.71 -24.49 -17.75
N ARG A 119 34.59 -23.90 -18.95
CA ARG A 119 34.01 -22.55 -19.13
C ARG A 119 32.51 -22.57 -19.45
N ASP A 120 31.90 -23.74 -19.43
CA ASP A 120 30.48 -23.87 -19.75
C ASP A 120 29.63 -23.45 -18.53
N VAL A 121 28.70 -22.51 -18.79
CA VAL A 121 27.75 -22.00 -17.78
C VAL A 121 26.82 -23.12 -17.32
N SER A 122 26.29 -23.94 -18.24
CA SER A 122 25.38 -25.05 -17.91
C SER A 122 26.07 -26.07 -17.00
N GLN A 123 27.31 -26.45 -17.35
CA GLN A 123 28.12 -27.35 -16.52
C GLN A 123 28.33 -26.81 -15.09
N THR A 124 28.54 -25.48 -14.96
CA THR A 124 28.67 -24.84 -13.65
C THR A 124 27.37 -24.90 -12.85
N LEU A 125 26.24 -24.63 -13.52
CA LEU A 125 24.91 -24.68 -12.89
C LEU A 125 24.56 -26.09 -12.43
N ASP A 126 24.80 -27.09 -13.27
CA ASP A 126 24.46 -28.48 -12.96
C ASP A 126 25.33 -29.03 -11.82
N LEU A 127 26.63 -28.74 -11.82
CA LEU A 127 27.52 -29.13 -10.73
C LEU A 127 27.15 -28.42 -9.42
N GLY A 128 26.85 -27.11 -9.49
CA GLY A 128 26.42 -26.34 -8.31
C GLY A 128 25.11 -26.89 -7.71
N LYS A 129 24.12 -27.19 -8.56
CA LYS A 129 22.87 -27.84 -8.14
C LYS A 129 23.09 -29.21 -7.52
N ALA A 130 24.02 -30.01 -8.05
CA ALA A 130 24.36 -31.32 -7.49
C ALA A 130 24.91 -31.16 -6.07
N PHE A 131 25.81 -30.23 -5.82
CA PHE A 131 26.31 -29.95 -4.47
C PHE A 131 25.24 -29.44 -3.51
N ILE A 132 24.32 -28.58 -3.96
CA ILE A 132 23.17 -28.12 -3.18
C ILE A 132 22.29 -29.32 -2.78
N GLY A 133 22.03 -30.22 -3.72
CA GLY A 133 21.20 -31.43 -3.51
C GLY A 133 21.74 -32.35 -2.41
N VAL A 134 23.06 -32.39 -2.21
CA VAL A 134 23.71 -33.16 -1.14
C VAL A 134 24.09 -32.30 0.07
N LYS A 135 23.67 -31.04 0.12
CA LYS A 135 23.94 -30.06 1.19
C LYS A 135 25.42 -29.71 1.39
N GLU A 136 26.23 -29.91 0.39
CA GLU A 136 27.64 -29.56 0.36
C GLU A 136 27.82 -28.11 -0.14
N TYR A 137 27.31 -27.17 0.65
CA TYR A 137 27.19 -25.75 0.27
C TYR A 137 28.54 -25.08 -0.03
N ASP A 138 29.59 -25.44 0.69
CA ASP A 138 30.91 -24.84 0.47
C ASP A 138 31.49 -25.21 -0.91
N TYR A 139 31.29 -26.45 -1.35
CA TYR A 139 31.68 -26.88 -2.70
C TYR A 139 30.78 -26.25 -3.78
N ALA A 140 29.49 -26.02 -3.50
CA ALA A 140 28.61 -25.28 -4.41
C ALA A 140 29.12 -23.83 -4.59
N ILE A 141 29.48 -23.13 -3.51
CA ILE A 141 30.04 -21.78 -3.55
C ILE A 141 31.35 -21.76 -4.34
N GLU A 142 32.26 -22.73 -4.09
CA GLU A 142 33.53 -22.85 -4.81
C GLU A 142 33.30 -23.07 -6.31
N THR A 143 32.31 -23.89 -6.67
CA THR A 143 31.90 -24.15 -8.06
C THR A 143 31.44 -22.86 -8.75
N TYR A 144 30.52 -22.12 -8.13
CA TYR A 144 30.02 -20.87 -8.69
C TYR A 144 31.11 -19.78 -8.73
N LYS A 145 31.99 -19.69 -7.74
CA LYS A 145 33.14 -18.78 -7.76
C LYS A 145 34.08 -19.10 -8.94
N LYS A 146 34.34 -20.39 -9.21
CA LYS A 146 35.12 -20.80 -10.37
C LYS A 146 34.43 -20.48 -11.68
N GLY A 147 33.13 -20.75 -11.77
CA GLY A 147 32.28 -20.37 -12.93
C GLY A 147 32.28 -18.86 -13.18
N ARG A 148 32.14 -18.05 -12.12
CA ARG A 148 32.23 -16.58 -12.17
C ARG A 148 33.59 -16.10 -12.68
N LYS A 149 34.68 -16.75 -12.29
CA LYS A 149 36.01 -16.42 -12.78
C LYS A 149 36.12 -16.59 -14.31
N TYR A 150 35.40 -17.56 -14.87
CA TYR A 150 35.42 -17.83 -16.31
C TYR A 150 34.39 -16.99 -17.09
N ASN A 151 33.22 -16.79 -16.55
CA ASN A 151 32.04 -16.26 -17.24
C ASN A 151 31.46 -15.00 -16.60
N GLY A 152 32.13 -14.37 -15.64
CA GLY A 152 31.57 -13.30 -14.82
C GLY A 152 31.08 -12.06 -15.56
N GLN A 153 31.57 -11.83 -16.80
CA GLN A 153 31.08 -10.74 -17.64
C GLN A 153 29.73 -11.06 -18.32
N ILE A 154 29.40 -12.35 -18.45
CA ILE A 154 28.19 -12.81 -19.15
C ILE A 154 27.16 -13.34 -18.16
N TYR A 155 27.62 -14.19 -17.23
CA TYR A 155 26.79 -14.85 -16.22
C TYR A 155 27.53 -14.96 -14.88
N PRO A 156 27.33 -14.00 -13.96
CA PRO A 156 28.09 -13.91 -12.70
C PRO A 156 27.61 -14.85 -11.57
N PHE A 157 26.56 -15.62 -11.74
CA PHE A 157 25.97 -16.55 -10.75
C PHE A 157 25.54 -15.91 -9.43
N PHE A 158 25.07 -14.65 -9.46
CA PHE A 158 24.68 -13.92 -8.25
C PHE A 158 23.50 -14.59 -7.53
N TYR A 159 22.48 -14.95 -8.28
CA TYR A 159 21.25 -15.53 -7.73
C TYR A 159 21.50 -16.94 -7.16
N GLU A 160 22.24 -17.76 -7.89
CA GLU A 160 22.58 -19.11 -7.46
C GLU A 160 23.43 -19.07 -6.17
N MET A 161 24.39 -18.15 -6.09
CA MET A 161 25.20 -17.98 -4.90
C MET A 161 24.39 -17.44 -3.73
N ALA A 162 23.47 -16.49 -3.97
CA ALA A 162 22.56 -15.99 -2.95
C ALA A 162 21.69 -17.13 -2.38
N ASP A 163 21.16 -18.02 -3.22
CA ASP A 163 20.37 -19.18 -2.80
C ASP A 163 21.20 -20.15 -1.93
N VAL A 164 22.45 -20.37 -2.30
CA VAL A 164 23.35 -21.21 -1.47
C VAL A 164 23.63 -20.56 -0.12
N TYR A 165 23.94 -19.26 -0.08
CA TYR A 165 24.15 -18.55 1.17
C TYR A 165 22.88 -18.51 2.04
N LYS A 166 21.71 -18.36 1.42
CA LYS A 166 20.40 -18.50 2.12
C LYS A 166 20.25 -19.87 2.76
N ALA A 167 20.52 -20.95 2.00
CA ALA A 167 20.43 -22.32 2.51
C ALA A 167 21.46 -22.59 3.62
N LYS A 168 22.61 -21.93 3.60
CA LYS A 168 23.65 -21.98 4.63
C LYS A 168 23.32 -21.12 5.86
N GLY A 169 22.36 -20.19 5.78
CA GLY A 169 22.00 -19.24 6.82
C GLY A 169 22.91 -18.01 6.88
N ASP A 170 23.77 -17.80 5.88
CA ASP A 170 24.63 -16.61 5.78
C ASP A 170 23.89 -15.45 5.10
N ILE A 171 23.04 -14.79 5.88
CA ILE A 171 22.19 -13.69 5.40
C ILE A 171 23.02 -12.52 4.85
N ARG A 172 24.18 -12.23 5.45
CA ARG A 172 25.03 -11.12 5.00
C ARG A 172 25.62 -11.41 3.61
N ALA A 173 26.14 -12.62 3.41
CA ALA A 173 26.69 -13.02 2.11
C ALA A 173 25.58 -13.07 1.04
N MET A 174 24.40 -13.59 1.38
CA MET A 174 23.23 -13.57 0.48
C MET A 174 22.87 -12.14 0.04
N ILE A 175 22.76 -11.20 0.97
CA ILE A 175 22.47 -9.78 0.66
C ILE A 175 23.54 -9.20 -0.28
N ASN A 176 24.81 -9.47 0.01
CA ASN A 176 25.90 -8.95 -0.82
C ASN A 176 25.84 -9.48 -2.27
N GLU A 177 25.50 -10.75 -2.49
CA GLU A 177 25.32 -11.27 -3.85
C GLU A 177 24.17 -10.56 -4.59
N TYR A 178 23.06 -10.27 -3.93
CA TYR A 178 21.98 -9.50 -4.51
C TYR A 178 22.39 -8.04 -4.79
N LEU A 179 23.14 -7.41 -3.91
CA LEU A 179 23.66 -6.06 -4.14
C LEU A 179 24.69 -6.02 -5.28
N ASP A 180 25.50 -7.09 -5.44
CA ASP A 180 26.40 -7.24 -6.58
C ASP A 180 25.63 -7.40 -7.90
N ALA A 181 24.47 -8.09 -7.87
CA ALA A 181 23.62 -8.22 -9.06
C ALA A 181 23.12 -6.86 -9.54
N ILE A 182 22.61 -5.98 -8.67
CA ILE A 182 22.18 -4.63 -9.07
C ILE A 182 23.36 -3.72 -9.44
N SER A 183 24.52 -3.89 -8.81
CA SER A 183 25.74 -3.18 -9.21
C SER A 183 26.19 -3.57 -10.63
N PHE A 184 26.01 -4.82 -11.01
CA PHE A 184 26.31 -5.32 -12.34
C PHE A 184 25.30 -4.88 -13.39
N LYS A 185 24.00 -4.85 -12.99
CA LYS A 185 22.90 -4.49 -13.87
C LYS A 185 21.77 -3.82 -13.07
N GLU A 186 21.73 -2.50 -13.10
CA GLU A 186 20.77 -1.69 -12.32
C GLU A 186 19.30 -2.02 -12.63
N THR A 187 18.99 -2.46 -13.86
CA THR A 187 17.63 -2.86 -14.24
C THR A 187 17.13 -4.11 -13.51
N ASP A 188 18.00 -4.83 -12.81
CA ASP A 188 17.62 -6.01 -12.02
C ASP A 188 17.08 -5.66 -10.62
N LEU A 189 17.02 -4.36 -10.26
CA LEU A 189 16.59 -3.91 -8.94
C LEU A 189 15.25 -4.51 -8.50
N GLN A 190 14.22 -4.48 -9.34
CA GLN A 190 12.90 -5.05 -9.00
C GLN A 190 12.96 -6.56 -8.69
N ASN A 191 13.76 -7.31 -9.46
CA ASN A 191 13.94 -8.73 -9.21
C ASN A 191 14.66 -8.97 -7.88
N VAL A 192 15.70 -8.19 -7.59
CA VAL A 192 16.43 -8.27 -6.32
C VAL A 192 15.54 -7.89 -5.13
N GLU A 193 14.72 -6.85 -5.25
CA GLU A 193 13.72 -6.49 -4.23
C GLU A 193 12.78 -7.66 -3.92
N MET A 194 12.22 -8.29 -4.95
CA MET A 194 11.35 -9.46 -4.79
C MET A 194 12.08 -10.63 -4.12
N GLN A 195 13.32 -10.94 -4.50
CA GLN A 195 14.11 -12.02 -3.91
C GLN A 195 14.48 -11.74 -2.45
N LEU A 196 14.83 -10.50 -2.13
CA LEU A 196 15.09 -10.08 -0.76
C LEU A 196 13.81 -10.15 0.10
N GLN A 197 12.67 -9.72 -0.44
CA GLN A 197 11.37 -9.81 0.23
C GLN A 197 11.02 -11.27 0.57
N ASN A 198 11.18 -12.18 -0.39
CA ASN A 198 10.95 -13.62 -0.20
C ASN A 198 11.96 -14.27 0.79
N SER A 199 13.13 -13.67 0.97
CA SER A 199 14.21 -14.26 1.77
C SER A 199 14.29 -13.69 3.18
N LEU A 200 14.01 -12.41 3.36
CA LEU A 200 14.11 -11.69 4.64
C LEU A 200 12.76 -11.54 5.34
N GLY A 201 11.67 -11.84 4.64
CA GLY A 201 10.32 -11.53 5.04
C GLY A 201 9.94 -10.06 4.78
N TYR A 202 8.65 -9.82 4.69
CA TYR A 202 8.06 -8.49 4.59
C TYR A 202 7.34 -8.20 5.91
N ASP A 203 7.69 -7.10 6.54
CA ASP A 203 7.04 -6.65 7.76
C ASP A 203 5.86 -5.73 7.37
N ASP A 204 4.67 -6.31 7.31
CA ASP A 204 3.44 -5.59 6.94
C ASP A 204 3.12 -4.43 7.90
N GLU A 205 3.57 -4.51 9.16
CA GLU A 205 3.29 -3.48 10.17
C GLU A 205 4.20 -2.28 10.07
N LYS A 206 5.49 -2.55 9.80
CA LYS A 206 6.49 -1.49 9.66
C LYS A 206 6.67 -1.04 8.21
N GLY A 207 5.96 -1.70 7.29
CA GLY A 207 6.04 -1.45 5.85
C GLY A 207 7.42 -1.80 5.29
N GLY A 208 7.54 -2.97 4.63
CA GLY A 208 8.74 -3.29 3.88
C GLY A 208 9.88 -3.98 4.64
N PHE A 209 11.12 -3.75 4.16
CA PHE A 209 12.31 -4.45 4.67
C PHE A 209 12.79 -3.88 6.00
N ASN A 210 12.56 -4.58 7.10
CA ASN A 210 13.12 -4.19 8.40
C ASN A 210 14.37 -5.02 8.76
N ASN A 211 15.33 -5.09 7.84
CA ASN A 211 16.56 -5.85 8.06
C ASN A 211 17.77 -4.91 8.26
N PRO A 212 18.38 -4.88 9.46
CA PRO A 212 19.49 -4.00 9.75
C PRO A 212 20.75 -4.31 8.94
N ILE A 213 20.97 -5.58 8.56
CA ILE A 213 22.12 -6.00 7.75
C ILE A 213 21.99 -5.40 6.34
N LEU A 214 20.78 -5.44 5.74
CA LEU A 214 20.54 -4.85 4.42
C LEU A 214 20.85 -3.34 4.43
N LYS A 215 20.34 -2.61 5.43
CA LYS A 215 20.64 -1.17 5.56
C LYS A 215 22.13 -0.89 5.70
N GLN A 216 22.85 -1.67 6.52
CA GLN A 216 24.29 -1.53 6.71
C GLN A 216 25.07 -1.79 5.42
N GLU A 217 24.74 -2.86 4.69
CA GLU A 217 25.44 -3.17 3.43
C GLU A 217 25.14 -2.14 2.34
N LEU A 218 23.89 -1.63 2.26
CA LEU A 218 23.55 -0.51 1.37
C LEU A 218 24.35 0.75 1.70
N GLN A 219 24.42 1.16 2.97
CA GLN A 219 25.22 2.31 3.40
C GLN A 219 26.71 2.14 3.04
N LYS A 220 27.26 0.94 3.24
CA LYS A 220 28.63 0.62 2.86
C LYS A 220 28.85 0.75 1.35
N ARG A 221 27.91 0.24 0.53
CA ARG A 221 27.97 0.34 -0.94
C ARG A 221 27.88 1.79 -1.41
N ILE A 222 27.01 2.60 -0.82
CA ILE A 222 26.89 4.04 -1.10
C ILE A 222 28.22 4.77 -0.85
N GLN A 223 28.96 4.38 0.21
CA GLN A 223 30.26 4.97 0.50
C GLN A 223 31.36 4.52 -0.46
N GLN A 224 31.33 3.24 -0.86
CA GLN A 224 32.33 2.63 -1.75
C GLN A 224 32.13 3.00 -3.22
N HIS A 225 30.90 3.18 -3.65
CA HIS A 225 30.49 3.44 -5.04
C HIS A 225 29.54 4.66 -5.11
N PRO A 226 30.03 5.87 -4.77
CA PRO A 226 29.20 7.06 -4.69
C PRO A 226 28.60 7.51 -6.05
N ASP A 227 29.15 7.05 -7.14
CA ASP A 227 28.71 7.24 -8.53
C ASP A 227 27.54 6.32 -8.92
N GLN A 228 27.36 5.19 -8.23
CA GLN A 228 26.23 4.29 -8.45
C GLN A 228 25.04 4.72 -7.60
N THR A 229 24.07 5.42 -8.20
CA THR A 229 22.92 5.99 -7.46
C THR A 229 21.93 4.91 -7.00
N VAL A 230 21.91 3.75 -7.66
CA VAL A 230 20.97 2.64 -7.41
C VAL A 230 20.94 2.20 -5.93
N PHE A 231 22.07 2.22 -5.24
CA PHE A 231 22.11 1.86 -3.82
C PHE A 231 21.46 2.91 -2.93
N SER A 232 21.63 4.21 -3.28
CA SER A 232 20.95 5.30 -2.58
C SER A 232 19.44 5.26 -2.83
N ASP A 233 19.04 5.02 -4.06
CA ASP A 233 17.63 4.88 -4.46
C ASP A 233 16.97 3.74 -3.71
N PHE A 234 17.64 2.59 -3.62
CA PHE A 234 17.12 1.43 -2.88
C PHE A 234 17.01 1.70 -1.37
N LEU A 235 18.02 2.37 -0.77
CA LEU A 235 17.94 2.74 0.64
C LEU A 235 16.79 3.73 0.91
N ILE A 236 16.63 4.75 0.07
CA ILE A 236 15.52 5.71 0.17
C ILE A 236 14.18 4.99 0.06
N TYR A 237 14.04 4.08 -0.91
CA TYR A 237 12.84 3.26 -1.06
C TYR A 237 12.50 2.49 0.23
N ILE A 238 13.47 1.80 0.84
CA ILE A 238 13.28 1.08 2.09
C ILE A 238 12.82 2.01 3.22
N LEU A 239 13.45 3.18 3.34
CA LEU A 239 13.13 4.15 4.39
C LEU A 239 11.70 4.71 4.21
N VAL A 240 11.31 5.01 2.97
CA VAL A 240 9.95 5.47 2.63
C VAL A 240 8.91 4.38 2.97
N GLN A 241 9.17 3.13 2.63
CA GLN A 241 8.27 2.01 2.99
C GLN A 241 8.10 1.87 4.52
N GLN A 242 9.16 2.14 5.27
CA GLN A 242 9.13 2.13 6.74
C GLN A 242 8.52 3.40 7.36
N LYS A 243 8.11 4.36 6.53
CA LYS A 243 7.65 5.69 6.96
C LYS A 243 8.72 6.45 7.78
N ASP A 244 9.99 6.10 7.62
CA ASP A 244 11.14 6.84 8.18
C ASP A 244 11.50 7.98 7.21
N PHE A 245 10.59 8.95 7.10
CA PHE A 245 10.71 10.03 6.11
C PHE A 245 11.87 10.97 6.42
N GLU A 246 12.19 11.20 7.69
CA GLU A 246 13.34 12.02 8.08
C GLU A 246 14.66 11.42 7.56
N SER A 247 14.88 10.12 7.77
CA SER A 247 16.07 9.45 7.24
C SER A 247 16.06 9.42 5.70
N ALA A 248 14.88 9.22 5.08
CA ALA A 248 14.73 9.28 3.64
C ALA A 248 15.11 10.66 3.08
N PHE A 249 14.69 11.75 3.75
CA PHE A 249 15.07 13.12 3.39
C PHE A 249 16.58 13.34 3.47
N ILE A 250 17.24 12.87 4.54
CA ILE A 250 18.69 13.00 4.71
C ILE A 250 19.43 12.32 3.55
N GLN A 251 19.02 11.09 3.18
CA GLN A 251 19.62 10.35 2.07
C GLN A 251 19.33 11.02 0.71
N SER A 252 18.08 11.42 0.48
CA SER A 252 17.70 12.12 -0.76
C SER A 252 18.46 13.44 -0.94
N LYS A 253 18.63 14.20 0.13
CA LYS A 253 19.43 15.43 0.13
C LYS A 253 20.91 15.19 -0.17
N ALA A 254 21.48 14.11 0.39
CA ALA A 254 22.86 13.73 0.11
C ALA A 254 23.04 13.29 -1.34
N LEU A 255 22.08 12.55 -1.88
CA LEU A 255 22.08 12.11 -3.28
C LEU A 255 21.94 13.29 -4.23
N ASP A 256 20.94 14.19 -4.01
CA ASP A 256 20.71 15.38 -4.82
C ASP A 256 21.95 16.28 -4.93
N LYS A 257 22.67 16.45 -3.81
CA LYS A 257 23.95 17.21 -3.82
C LYS A 257 25.04 16.56 -4.65
N ARG A 258 25.14 15.22 -4.65
CA ARG A 258 26.14 14.49 -5.42
C ARG A 258 25.82 14.48 -6.91
N SER A 259 24.54 14.16 -7.24
CA SER A 259 24.07 14.06 -8.61
C SER A 259 23.80 15.43 -9.26
N LYS A 260 23.87 16.52 -8.48
CA LYS A 260 23.53 17.89 -8.91
C LYS A 260 22.12 17.96 -9.53
N GLU A 261 21.18 17.24 -8.94
CA GLU A 261 19.78 17.23 -9.35
C GLU A 261 19.08 18.53 -8.93
N GLU A 262 17.96 18.82 -9.60
CA GLU A 262 17.14 20.01 -9.36
C GLU A 262 16.16 19.87 -8.18
N GLY A 263 16.34 18.84 -7.34
CA GLY A 263 15.48 18.56 -6.19
C GLY A 263 14.22 17.76 -6.49
N PHE A 264 14.09 17.14 -7.67
CA PHE A 264 12.89 16.39 -8.07
C PHE A 264 12.52 15.29 -7.06
N ARG A 265 13.49 14.44 -6.66
CA ARG A 265 13.27 13.37 -5.66
C ARG A 265 12.77 13.91 -4.32
N ILE A 266 13.28 15.07 -3.92
CA ILE A 266 12.93 15.72 -2.66
C ILE A 266 11.51 16.29 -2.75
N MET A 267 11.11 16.84 -3.90
CA MET A 267 9.74 17.26 -4.14
C MET A 267 8.75 16.09 -4.03
N ASP A 268 9.08 14.95 -4.64
CA ASP A 268 8.24 13.76 -4.57
C ASP A 268 8.18 13.17 -3.14
N LEU A 269 9.30 13.17 -2.42
CA LEU A 269 9.33 12.79 -1.01
C LEU A 269 8.46 13.73 -0.16
N GLY A 270 8.52 15.03 -0.40
CA GLY A 270 7.68 16.02 0.28
C GLY A 270 6.19 15.75 0.10
N LYS A 271 5.75 15.42 -1.12
CA LYS A 271 4.36 15.01 -1.40
C LYS A 271 3.97 13.74 -0.65
N LEU A 272 4.85 12.73 -0.62
CA LEU A 272 4.62 11.49 0.14
C LEU A 272 4.51 11.76 1.64
N CYS A 273 5.32 12.66 2.18
CA CYS A 273 5.25 13.08 3.57
C CYS A 273 3.89 13.73 3.89
N VAL A 274 3.39 14.64 3.04
CA VAL A 274 2.06 15.25 3.19
C VAL A 274 0.96 14.19 3.19
N LEU A 275 1.00 13.23 2.25
CA LEU A 275 0.02 12.13 2.18
C LEU A 275 0.03 11.23 3.42
N ASN A 276 1.17 11.14 4.12
CA ASN A 276 1.31 10.38 5.37
C ASN A 276 1.23 11.26 6.62
N GLU A 277 0.86 12.52 6.49
CA GLU A 277 0.69 13.49 7.59
C GLU A 277 2.00 13.82 8.34
N ASP A 278 3.17 13.53 7.74
CA ASP A 278 4.48 14.00 8.23
C ASP A 278 4.79 15.39 7.65
N PHE A 279 4.07 16.39 8.12
CA PHE A 279 4.18 17.76 7.62
C PHE A 279 5.52 18.42 7.96
N GLU A 280 6.20 17.95 9.00
CA GLU A 280 7.50 18.51 9.39
C GLU A 280 8.59 18.12 8.39
N THR A 281 8.64 16.86 8.01
CA THR A 281 9.59 16.39 6.99
C THR A 281 9.21 16.95 5.62
N ALA A 282 7.90 17.04 5.30
CA ALA A 282 7.44 17.68 4.06
C ALA A 282 7.95 19.12 3.95
N GLN A 283 7.83 19.92 5.03
CA GLN A 283 8.32 21.29 5.04
C GLN A 283 9.84 21.36 4.81
N LYS A 284 10.63 20.48 5.46
CA LYS A 284 12.09 20.39 5.24
C LYS A 284 12.43 20.08 3.78
N CYS A 285 11.65 19.22 3.12
CA CYS A 285 11.81 18.89 1.72
C CYS A 285 11.62 20.14 0.84
N TYR A 286 10.51 20.84 1.02
CA TYR A 286 10.21 22.03 0.23
C TYR A 286 11.20 23.19 0.51
N ASP A 287 11.54 23.42 1.77
CA ASP A 287 12.51 24.46 2.15
C ASP A 287 13.90 24.22 1.55
N TYR A 288 14.32 22.96 1.45
CA TYR A 288 15.57 22.60 0.78
C TYR A 288 15.55 22.98 -0.71
N VAL A 289 14.44 22.73 -1.40
CA VAL A 289 14.31 23.08 -2.82
C VAL A 289 14.20 24.59 -3.01
N ILE A 290 13.46 25.29 -2.15
CA ILE A 290 13.36 26.76 -2.15
C ILE A 290 14.74 27.40 -1.93
N ALA A 291 15.56 26.82 -1.06
CA ALA A 291 16.91 27.31 -0.78
C ALA A 291 17.90 27.17 -1.95
N LYS A 292 17.57 26.38 -3.00
CA LYS A 292 18.35 26.30 -4.24
C LYS A 292 18.24 27.61 -5.08
N GLY A 293 17.24 28.46 -4.81
CA GLY A 293 17.06 29.74 -5.43
C GLY A 293 16.02 29.77 -6.56
N LYS A 294 15.69 31.01 -6.99
CA LYS A 294 14.60 31.25 -7.95
C LYS A 294 14.85 30.69 -9.35
N ASP A 295 16.09 30.44 -9.70
CA ASP A 295 16.48 29.87 -11.00
C ASP A 295 16.31 28.35 -11.04
N ASN A 296 16.04 27.71 -9.90
CA ASN A 296 15.75 26.28 -9.84
C ASN A 296 14.39 25.97 -10.47
N PHE A 297 14.34 24.95 -11.33
CA PHE A 297 13.13 24.54 -12.04
C PHE A 297 11.94 24.27 -11.09
N ASN A 298 12.20 23.67 -9.92
CA ASN A 298 11.17 23.31 -8.96
C ASN A 298 10.85 24.40 -7.94
N TYR A 299 11.49 25.58 -8.01
CA TYR A 299 11.35 26.63 -7.01
C TYR A 299 9.90 27.07 -6.79
N SER A 300 9.19 27.38 -7.87
CA SER A 300 7.80 27.86 -7.80
C SER A 300 6.88 26.79 -7.23
N GLN A 301 7.03 25.56 -7.69
CA GLN A 301 6.23 24.43 -7.18
C GLN A 301 6.54 24.17 -5.69
N ALA A 302 7.81 24.26 -5.27
CA ALA A 302 8.19 24.08 -3.87
C ALA A 302 7.58 25.16 -2.95
N CYS A 303 7.52 26.42 -3.40
CA CYS A 303 6.85 27.48 -2.65
C CYS A 303 5.35 27.21 -2.47
N ILE A 304 4.69 26.75 -3.53
CA ILE A 304 3.27 26.42 -3.52
C ILE A 304 2.99 25.23 -2.60
N GLU A 305 3.74 24.12 -2.76
CA GLU A 305 3.56 22.94 -1.93
C GLU A 305 3.89 23.19 -0.45
N SER A 306 4.89 24.05 -0.17
CA SER A 306 5.20 24.51 1.20
C SER A 306 4.01 25.24 1.83
N ALA A 307 3.35 26.13 1.09
CA ALA A 307 2.18 26.85 1.58
C ALA A 307 0.97 25.92 1.77
N ASN A 308 0.75 25.02 0.81
CA ASN A 308 -0.29 24.01 0.87
C ASN A 308 -0.10 23.05 2.07
N ALA A 309 1.11 22.58 2.31
CA ALA A 309 1.43 21.69 3.43
C ALA A 309 1.19 22.35 4.80
N GLN A 310 1.46 23.65 4.94
CA GLN A 310 1.18 24.38 6.18
C GLN A 310 -0.33 24.48 6.44
N PHE A 311 -1.13 24.73 5.41
CA PHE A 311 -2.58 24.69 5.52
C PHE A 311 -3.07 23.29 5.94
N GLU A 312 -2.64 22.23 5.24
CA GLU A 312 -3.02 20.85 5.57
C GLU A 312 -2.64 20.47 7.01
N LYS A 313 -1.46 20.88 7.47
CA LYS A 313 -1.00 20.65 8.84
C LYS A 313 -2.01 21.18 9.85
N ILE A 314 -2.45 22.43 9.70
CA ILE A 314 -3.37 23.09 10.63
C ILE A 314 -4.74 22.40 10.62
N ILE A 315 -5.30 22.15 9.43
CA ILE A 315 -6.62 21.54 9.29
C ILE A 315 -6.66 20.11 9.85
N LYS A 316 -5.59 19.34 9.63
CA LYS A 316 -5.50 17.95 10.11
C LYS A 316 -5.24 17.83 11.61
N GLN A 317 -4.36 18.66 12.15
CA GLN A 317 -3.97 18.58 13.57
C GLN A 317 -5.05 19.07 14.52
N LYS A 318 -6.03 19.87 14.06
CA LYS A 318 -7.17 20.40 14.85
C LYS A 318 -6.81 21.17 16.16
N ASN A 319 -5.52 21.30 16.45
CA ASN A 319 -5.00 22.02 17.61
C ASN A 319 -4.27 23.28 17.10
N TYR A 320 -5.02 24.29 16.73
CA TYR A 320 -4.49 25.55 16.25
C TYR A 320 -4.99 26.74 17.08
N THR A 321 -4.16 27.75 17.16
CA THR A 321 -4.52 29.06 17.72
C THR A 321 -4.93 30.02 16.60
N GLN A 322 -5.54 31.14 16.96
CA GLN A 322 -5.84 32.22 16.01
C GLN A 322 -4.57 32.75 15.33
N THR A 323 -3.45 32.76 16.06
CA THR A 323 -2.14 33.18 15.52
C THR A 323 -1.69 32.23 14.42
N ASP A 324 -1.79 30.91 14.63
CA ASP A 324 -1.41 29.90 13.63
C ASP A 324 -2.20 30.06 12.33
N LEU A 325 -3.52 30.29 12.42
CA LEU A 325 -4.37 30.54 11.26
C LEU A 325 -3.96 31.80 10.49
N THR A 326 -3.59 32.87 11.22
CA THR A 326 -3.15 34.14 10.64
C THR A 326 -1.80 34.00 9.93
N GLU A 327 -0.88 33.22 10.51
CA GLU A 327 0.43 32.93 9.89
C GLU A 327 0.28 32.17 8.58
N VAL A 328 -0.60 31.16 8.55
CA VAL A 328 -0.88 30.42 7.31
C VAL A 328 -1.59 31.31 6.29
N GLU A 329 -2.55 32.14 6.70
CA GLU A 329 -3.16 33.12 5.80
C GLU A 329 -2.10 34.01 5.13
N GLN A 330 -1.17 34.53 5.95
CA GLN A 330 -0.11 35.39 5.44
C GLN A 330 0.83 34.67 4.48
N LYS A 331 1.14 33.39 4.76
CA LYS A 331 1.97 32.57 3.87
C LYS A 331 1.27 32.35 2.53
N LEU A 332 -0.01 31.96 2.53
CA LEU A 332 -0.81 31.78 1.32
C LEU A 332 -0.91 33.09 0.52
N LYS A 333 -1.25 34.21 1.16
CA LYS A 333 -1.29 35.55 0.53
C LYS A 333 0.04 35.95 -0.09
N ASN A 334 1.15 35.73 0.60
CA ASN A 334 2.48 36.03 0.08
C ASN A 334 2.83 35.17 -1.14
N THR A 335 2.43 33.88 -1.13
CA THR A 335 2.63 32.98 -2.26
C THR A 335 1.84 33.45 -3.48
N ILE A 336 0.58 33.83 -3.31
CA ILE A 336 -0.24 34.42 -4.38
C ILE A 336 0.36 35.73 -4.88
N LYS A 337 0.79 36.64 -3.97
CA LYS A 337 1.44 37.89 -4.35
C LYS A 337 2.70 37.67 -5.19
N GLN A 338 3.45 36.60 -4.89
CA GLN A 338 4.71 36.31 -5.58
C GLN A 338 4.47 35.75 -7.00
N PHE A 339 3.48 34.89 -7.19
CA PHE A 339 3.27 34.18 -8.44
C PHE A 339 2.09 34.71 -9.26
N GLY A 340 1.21 35.50 -8.66
CA GLY A 340 -0.02 36.01 -9.28
C GLY A 340 -1.13 34.92 -9.35
N TYR A 341 -2.25 35.31 -9.91
CA TYR A 341 -3.35 34.39 -10.20
C TYR A 341 -3.11 33.69 -11.54
N ASN A 342 -2.82 32.40 -11.50
CA ASN A 342 -2.62 31.57 -12.68
C ASN A 342 -2.79 30.10 -12.31
N GLN A 343 -2.67 29.20 -13.29
CA GLN A 343 -2.84 27.76 -13.11
C GLN A 343 -1.95 27.16 -11.97
N LEU A 344 -0.75 27.67 -11.79
CA LEU A 344 0.18 27.18 -10.78
C LEU A 344 -0.29 27.50 -9.35
N SER A 345 -0.90 28.68 -9.13
CA SER A 345 -1.29 29.17 -7.81
C SER A 345 -2.74 28.82 -7.42
N VAL A 346 -3.52 28.18 -8.31
CA VAL A 346 -4.94 27.84 -8.05
C VAL A 346 -5.13 27.05 -6.74
N SER A 347 -4.26 26.08 -6.46
CA SER A 347 -4.37 25.29 -5.23
C SER A 347 -4.19 26.13 -3.96
N VAL A 348 -3.36 27.17 -4.03
CA VAL A 348 -3.15 28.12 -2.92
C VAL A 348 -4.37 29.04 -2.76
N VAL A 349 -4.96 29.47 -3.87
CA VAL A 349 -6.21 30.27 -3.87
C VAL A 349 -7.36 29.49 -3.24
N HIS A 350 -7.56 28.25 -3.65
CA HIS A 350 -8.54 27.32 -3.07
C HIS A 350 -8.39 27.24 -1.54
N LYS A 351 -7.16 26.95 -1.06
CA LYS A 351 -6.88 26.82 0.37
C LYS A 351 -7.06 28.14 1.14
N LEU A 352 -6.69 29.25 0.53
CA LEU A 352 -6.90 30.57 1.13
C LEU A 352 -8.39 30.90 1.24
N ALA A 353 -9.18 30.59 0.22
CA ALA A 353 -10.64 30.78 0.26
C ALA A 353 -11.29 29.98 1.40
N ILE A 354 -10.92 28.70 1.54
CA ILE A 354 -11.39 27.84 2.64
C ILE A 354 -10.97 28.43 3.99
N LEU A 355 -9.69 28.80 4.15
CA LEU A 355 -9.17 29.35 5.40
C LEU A 355 -9.90 30.63 5.81
N GLN A 356 -10.08 31.55 4.87
CA GLN A 356 -10.75 32.82 5.10
C GLN A 356 -12.24 32.66 5.41
N GLY A 357 -12.94 31.82 4.63
CA GLY A 357 -14.38 31.63 4.76
C GLY A 357 -14.77 30.83 6.00
N PHE A 358 -14.12 29.70 6.23
CA PHE A 358 -14.56 28.74 7.25
C PHE A 358 -13.85 28.86 8.59
N TYR A 359 -12.65 29.47 8.64
CA TYR A 359 -11.83 29.53 9.86
C TYR A 359 -11.57 30.94 10.37
N LEU A 360 -11.46 31.93 9.48
CA LEU A 360 -11.14 33.31 9.85
C LEU A 360 -12.33 34.26 9.80
N ASN A 361 -13.49 33.80 9.39
CA ASN A 361 -14.71 34.61 9.20
C ASN A 361 -14.52 35.83 8.28
N LYS A 362 -13.64 35.70 7.28
CA LYS A 362 -13.33 36.72 6.27
C LYS A 362 -14.01 36.39 4.94
N VAL A 363 -15.32 36.09 5.01
CA VAL A 363 -16.10 35.55 3.89
C VAL A 363 -16.08 36.47 2.67
N GLN A 364 -16.25 37.79 2.88
CA GLN A 364 -16.30 38.75 1.77
C GLN A 364 -14.95 38.88 1.06
N GLU A 365 -13.82 38.89 1.82
CA GLU A 365 -12.48 38.92 1.21
C GLU A 365 -12.24 37.69 0.32
N ALA A 366 -12.73 36.52 0.74
CA ALA A 366 -12.60 35.29 -0.03
C ALA A 366 -13.49 35.30 -1.30
N ILE A 367 -14.72 35.81 -1.20
CA ILE A 367 -15.62 35.97 -2.36
C ILE A 367 -15.00 36.92 -3.39
N ASP A 368 -14.51 38.07 -2.96
CA ASP A 368 -13.90 39.06 -3.85
C ASP A 368 -12.67 38.48 -4.56
N MET A 369 -11.81 37.79 -3.82
CA MET A 369 -10.65 37.07 -4.37
C MET A 369 -11.07 36.03 -5.41
N LEU A 370 -12.04 35.18 -5.11
CA LEU A 370 -12.47 34.14 -6.04
C LEU A 370 -13.09 34.73 -7.32
N ASN A 371 -13.86 35.80 -7.23
CA ASN A 371 -14.42 36.49 -8.39
C ASN A 371 -13.29 37.08 -9.28
N GLU A 372 -12.25 37.67 -8.69
CA GLU A 372 -11.10 38.16 -9.41
C GLU A 372 -10.38 37.01 -10.13
N VAL A 373 -10.08 35.91 -9.42
CA VAL A 373 -9.40 34.74 -9.98
C VAL A 373 -10.20 34.09 -11.11
N LEU A 374 -11.49 33.92 -10.95
CA LEU A 374 -12.36 33.32 -11.97
C LEU A 374 -12.50 34.19 -13.23
N SER A 375 -12.20 35.50 -13.13
CA SER A 375 -12.13 36.40 -14.28
C SER A 375 -10.76 36.42 -14.98
N THR A 376 -9.74 35.81 -14.36
CA THR A 376 -8.36 35.79 -14.86
C THR A 376 -8.18 34.75 -15.97
N PRO A 377 -7.66 35.12 -17.15
CA PRO A 377 -7.39 34.17 -18.22
C PRO A 377 -6.30 33.15 -17.87
N GLY A 378 -6.38 31.94 -18.42
CA GLY A 378 -5.32 30.94 -18.33
C GLY A 378 -5.48 29.92 -17.19
N ILE A 379 -6.56 29.99 -16.43
CA ILE A 379 -6.97 28.93 -15.49
C ILE A 379 -7.77 27.88 -16.27
N ASP A 380 -7.44 26.62 -16.11
CA ASP A 380 -8.16 25.53 -16.79
C ASP A 380 -9.60 25.37 -16.27
N LYS A 381 -10.41 24.69 -17.08
CA LYS A 381 -11.86 24.53 -16.78
C LYS A 381 -12.11 23.70 -15.51
N ALA A 382 -11.27 22.73 -15.20
CA ALA A 382 -11.44 21.88 -14.02
C ALA A 382 -11.17 22.67 -12.76
N SER A 383 -10.03 23.38 -12.70
CA SER A 383 -9.69 24.29 -11.60
C SER A 383 -10.74 25.39 -11.42
N SER A 384 -11.22 25.97 -12.52
CA SER A 384 -12.31 26.97 -12.45
C SER A 384 -13.59 26.39 -11.89
N ALA A 385 -13.89 25.11 -12.15
CA ALA A 385 -15.07 24.45 -11.58
C ALA A 385 -14.93 24.26 -10.06
N GLU A 386 -13.75 23.84 -9.58
CA GLU A 386 -13.47 23.73 -8.14
C GLU A 386 -13.62 25.09 -7.43
N LEU A 387 -13.01 26.13 -7.97
CA LEU A 387 -13.14 27.49 -7.40
C LEU A 387 -14.58 28.02 -7.43
N LYS A 388 -15.41 27.61 -8.41
CA LYS A 388 -16.84 27.95 -8.42
C LYS A 388 -17.63 27.21 -7.33
N LEU A 389 -17.24 25.98 -6.98
CA LEU A 389 -17.84 25.30 -5.83
C LEU A 389 -17.49 26.02 -4.53
N ASP A 390 -16.24 26.45 -4.36
CA ASP A 390 -15.81 27.25 -3.20
C ASP A 390 -16.57 28.57 -3.13
N LEU A 391 -16.68 29.26 -4.26
CA LEU A 391 -17.44 30.52 -4.35
C LEU A 391 -18.91 30.30 -3.94
N GLY A 392 -19.54 29.23 -4.41
CA GLY A 392 -20.90 28.88 -4.03
C GLY A 392 -21.06 28.63 -2.53
N ASP A 393 -20.10 27.92 -1.91
CA ASP A 393 -20.10 27.68 -0.46
C ASP A 393 -19.98 29.00 0.33
N LEU A 394 -19.09 29.90 -0.11
CA LEU A 394 -18.89 31.19 0.54
C LEU A 394 -20.11 32.12 0.38
N LEU A 395 -20.72 32.13 -0.80
CA LEU A 395 -21.96 32.88 -1.05
C LEU A 395 -23.09 32.36 -0.15
N LEU A 396 -23.19 31.05 0.03
CA LEU A 396 -24.18 30.45 0.94
C LEU A 396 -23.94 30.86 2.40
N ILE A 397 -22.67 30.93 2.83
CA ILE A 397 -22.29 31.43 4.16
C ILE A 397 -22.64 32.93 4.29
N ALA A 398 -22.40 33.73 3.26
CA ALA A 398 -22.78 35.14 3.23
C ALA A 398 -24.30 35.37 3.28
N GLY A 399 -25.08 34.38 2.86
CA GLY A 399 -26.53 34.46 2.79
C GLY A 399 -27.08 34.64 1.36
N ASP A 400 -26.20 34.68 0.37
CA ASP A 400 -26.54 34.89 -1.03
C ASP A 400 -26.90 33.54 -1.72
N VAL A 401 -27.99 32.95 -1.26
CA VAL A 401 -28.42 31.57 -1.60
C VAL A 401 -28.60 31.38 -3.10
N TRP A 402 -29.13 32.39 -3.81
CA TRP A 402 -29.41 32.30 -5.26
C TRP A 402 -28.10 32.35 -6.09
N ASP A 403 -27.16 33.18 -5.71
CA ASP A 403 -25.87 33.27 -6.40
C ASP A 403 -25.01 32.01 -6.11
N ALA A 404 -25.15 31.42 -4.91
CA ALA A 404 -24.59 30.12 -4.60
C ALA A 404 -25.16 29.03 -5.52
N SER A 405 -26.48 28.97 -5.66
CA SER A 405 -27.15 28.01 -6.55
C SER A 405 -26.73 28.19 -8.01
N LEU A 406 -26.58 29.45 -8.46
CA LEU A 406 -26.11 29.75 -9.82
C LEU A 406 -24.68 29.22 -10.05
N SER A 407 -23.79 29.42 -9.09
CA SER A 407 -22.39 28.93 -9.14
C SER A 407 -22.35 27.41 -9.25
N TYR A 408 -23.09 26.68 -8.41
CA TYR A 408 -23.21 25.23 -8.48
C TYR A 408 -23.84 24.76 -9.81
N SER A 409 -24.89 25.40 -10.27
CA SER A 409 -25.57 25.03 -11.51
C SER A 409 -24.68 25.15 -12.75
N GLN A 410 -23.78 26.14 -12.77
CA GLN A 410 -22.78 26.27 -13.83
C GLN A 410 -21.84 25.05 -13.87
N VAL A 411 -21.38 24.56 -12.71
CA VAL A 411 -20.53 23.40 -12.61
C VAL A 411 -21.29 22.12 -12.96
N GLU A 412 -22.50 21.94 -12.41
CA GLU A 412 -23.35 20.78 -12.69
C GLU A 412 -23.62 20.64 -14.21
N LYS A 413 -23.94 21.75 -14.88
CA LYS A 413 -24.20 21.76 -16.32
C LYS A 413 -22.94 21.42 -17.14
N ALA A 414 -21.78 21.96 -16.75
CA ALA A 414 -20.52 21.75 -17.46
C ALA A 414 -19.95 20.35 -17.28
N TYR A 415 -20.18 19.72 -16.13
CA TYR A 415 -19.59 18.44 -15.70
C TYR A 415 -20.64 17.40 -15.32
N LYS A 416 -21.74 17.33 -16.05
CA LYS A 416 -22.94 16.52 -15.72
C LYS A 416 -22.67 15.08 -15.32
N TYR A 417 -21.64 14.46 -15.90
CA TYR A 417 -21.33 13.03 -15.69
C TYR A 417 -20.09 12.81 -14.84
N ASP A 418 -19.40 13.87 -14.47
CA ASP A 418 -18.15 13.81 -13.69
C ASP A 418 -18.45 13.93 -12.18
N PRO A 419 -17.57 13.44 -11.32
CA PRO A 419 -17.74 13.56 -9.87
C PRO A 419 -17.95 14.99 -9.38
N ILE A 420 -17.24 15.97 -9.97
CA ILE A 420 -17.40 17.38 -9.59
C ILE A 420 -18.80 17.94 -9.93
N GLY A 421 -19.40 17.48 -11.03
CA GLY A 421 -20.76 17.84 -11.37
C GLY A 421 -21.79 17.18 -10.46
N GLN A 422 -21.54 15.96 -10.01
CA GLN A 422 -22.36 15.28 -9.00
C GLN A 422 -22.28 16.00 -7.65
N GLU A 423 -21.10 16.48 -7.26
CA GLU A 423 -20.89 17.31 -6.08
C GLU A 423 -21.66 18.62 -6.16
N ALA A 424 -21.58 19.32 -7.30
CA ALA A 424 -22.35 20.54 -7.55
C ALA A 424 -23.86 20.29 -7.41
N LYS A 425 -24.35 19.19 -7.97
CA LYS A 425 -25.76 18.77 -7.87
C LYS A 425 -26.17 18.50 -6.42
N PHE A 426 -25.31 17.85 -5.65
CA PHE A 426 -25.56 17.61 -4.23
C PHE A 426 -25.68 18.93 -3.45
N ARG A 427 -24.76 19.90 -3.69
CA ARG A 427 -24.82 21.24 -3.07
C ARG A 427 -26.08 22.00 -3.47
N ASN A 428 -26.52 21.90 -4.71
CA ASN A 428 -27.82 22.47 -5.14
C ASN A 428 -29.02 21.79 -4.47
N ALA A 429 -28.99 20.46 -4.28
CA ALA A 429 -30.02 19.75 -3.53
C ALA A 429 -30.10 20.21 -2.08
N LYS A 430 -28.93 20.51 -1.43
CA LYS A 430 -28.89 21.13 -0.11
C LYS A 430 -29.49 22.52 -0.09
N ILE A 431 -29.29 23.34 -1.12
CA ILE A 431 -29.96 24.64 -1.21
C ILE A 431 -31.48 24.45 -1.26
N ALA A 432 -32.02 23.54 -2.08
CA ALA A 432 -33.43 23.24 -2.12
C ALA A 432 -33.96 22.78 -0.73
N PHE A 433 -33.19 22.00 0.00
CA PHE A 433 -33.50 21.64 1.38
C PHE A 433 -33.55 22.88 2.30
N TYR A 434 -32.57 23.77 2.24
CA TYR A 434 -32.54 25.00 3.06
C TYR A 434 -33.67 25.98 2.74
N THR A 435 -34.13 26.02 1.50
CA THR A 435 -35.24 26.88 1.09
C THR A 435 -36.63 26.25 1.28
N GLY A 436 -36.68 24.98 1.77
CA GLY A 436 -37.93 24.28 2.08
C GLY A 436 -38.57 23.56 0.90
N ASP A 437 -37.92 23.49 -0.27
CA ASP A 437 -38.37 22.65 -1.40
C ASP A 437 -37.91 21.21 -1.23
N PHE A 438 -38.48 20.55 -0.23
CA PHE A 438 -38.09 19.20 0.16
C PHE A 438 -38.37 18.14 -0.91
N LYS A 439 -39.43 18.33 -1.70
CA LYS A 439 -39.76 17.40 -2.79
C LYS A 439 -38.70 17.45 -3.89
N TRP A 440 -38.30 18.64 -4.26
CA TRP A 440 -37.23 18.83 -5.25
C TRP A 440 -35.87 18.35 -4.71
N ALA A 441 -35.52 18.74 -3.47
CA ALA A 441 -34.30 18.26 -2.81
C ALA A 441 -34.23 16.74 -2.85
N LYS A 442 -35.26 16.04 -2.38
CA LYS A 442 -35.33 14.59 -2.37
C LYS A 442 -35.17 13.97 -3.75
N ALA A 443 -35.86 14.53 -4.77
CA ALA A 443 -35.76 14.03 -6.14
C ALA A 443 -34.33 14.13 -6.69
N GLN A 444 -33.57 15.19 -6.37
CA GLN A 444 -32.18 15.34 -6.77
C GLN A 444 -31.25 14.36 -6.00
N LEU A 445 -31.48 14.21 -4.68
CA LEU A 445 -30.73 13.29 -3.83
C LEU A 445 -30.94 11.82 -4.23
N ASP A 446 -32.17 11.44 -4.60
CA ASP A 446 -32.47 10.07 -5.04
C ASP A 446 -31.70 9.70 -6.33
N VAL A 447 -31.49 10.67 -7.24
CA VAL A 447 -30.63 10.47 -8.41
C VAL A 447 -29.15 10.26 -7.99
N LEU A 448 -28.69 10.96 -6.96
CA LEU A 448 -27.31 10.91 -6.49
C LEU A 448 -26.97 9.65 -5.68
N LYS A 449 -27.96 8.90 -5.19
CA LYS A 449 -27.72 7.58 -4.55
C LYS A 449 -27.01 6.59 -5.46
N GLY A 450 -27.09 6.75 -6.77
CA GLY A 450 -26.36 6.01 -7.79
C GLY A 450 -25.08 6.69 -8.28
N ALA A 451 -24.56 7.70 -7.57
CA ALA A 451 -23.36 8.43 -7.96
C ALA A 451 -22.11 7.53 -7.97
N THR A 452 -21.16 7.87 -8.84
CA THR A 452 -19.88 7.15 -8.94
C THR A 452 -18.99 7.34 -7.71
N SER A 453 -19.09 8.49 -7.04
CA SER A 453 -18.46 8.76 -5.75
C SER A 453 -19.29 8.16 -4.63
N LYS A 454 -18.71 7.20 -3.89
CA LYS A 454 -19.35 6.60 -2.70
C LYS A 454 -19.65 7.65 -1.62
N LEU A 455 -18.81 8.66 -1.47
CA LEU A 455 -19.00 9.73 -0.49
C LEU A 455 -20.27 10.53 -0.82
N ILE A 456 -20.38 11.04 -2.04
CA ILE A 456 -21.57 11.78 -2.50
C ILE A 456 -22.84 10.92 -2.41
N SER A 457 -22.74 9.64 -2.76
CA SER A 457 -23.86 8.71 -2.67
C SER A 457 -24.34 8.52 -1.23
N ASN A 458 -23.43 8.40 -0.27
CA ASN A 458 -23.76 8.27 1.16
C ASN A 458 -24.38 9.57 1.69
N ASP A 459 -23.76 10.72 1.45
CA ASP A 459 -24.27 12.02 1.90
C ASP A 459 -25.66 12.32 1.33
N ALA A 460 -25.88 11.94 0.05
CA ALA A 460 -27.19 12.07 -0.58
C ALA A 460 -28.23 11.13 0.03
N MET A 461 -27.81 9.91 0.41
CA MET A 461 -28.69 8.95 1.08
C MET A 461 -29.08 9.46 2.46
N ASP A 462 -28.14 9.95 3.25
CA ASP A 462 -28.36 10.45 4.61
C ASP A 462 -29.36 11.62 4.60
N LEU A 463 -29.12 12.64 3.79
CA LEU A 463 -30.05 13.77 3.69
C LEU A 463 -31.42 13.37 3.13
N SER A 464 -31.47 12.44 2.16
CA SER A 464 -32.73 11.91 1.63
C SER A 464 -33.52 11.13 2.69
N LEU A 465 -32.84 10.42 3.61
CA LEU A 465 -33.49 9.73 4.74
C LEU A 465 -34.07 10.71 5.75
N VAL A 466 -33.32 11.74 6.14
CA VAL A 466 -33.83 12.83 7.01
C VAL A 466 -35.12 13.43 6.44
N ILE A 467 -35.12 13.75 5.13
CA ILE A 467 -36.31 14.29 4.48
C ILE A 467 -37.46 13.27 4.43
N SER A 468 -37.16 12.01 4.12
CA SER A 468 -38.16 10.96 4.00
C SER A 468 -38.82 10.61 5.31
N ASP A 469 -38.03 10.51 6.40
CA ASP A 469 -38.52 10.20 7.72
C ASP A 469 -39.41 11.32 8.25
N ALA A 470 -38.99 12.58 8.06
CA ALA A 470 -39.79 13.73 8.48
C ALA A 470 -41.10 13.87 7.69
N ILE A 471 -41.11 13.67 6.35
CA ILE A 471 -42.30 13.78 5.54
C ILE A 471 -43.20 12.53 5.68
N GLY A 472 -42.62 11.36 5.87
CA GLY A 472 -43.37 10.09 5.92
C GLY A 472 -44.01 9.79 7.26
N VAL A 473 -43.40 10.23 8.37
CA VAL A 473 -43.87 10.01 9.75
C VAL A 473 -44.65 11.22 10.26
N ASP A 474 -44.14 12.43 10.00
CA ASP A 474 -44.75 13.67 10.47
C ASP A 474 -45.72 14.19 9.41
N THR A 475 -46.95 14.44 9.81
CA THR A 475 -47.96 15.05 8.93
C THR A 475 -47.75 16.56 8.73
N ASN A 476 -46.74 17.12 9.42
CA ASN A 476 -46.43 18.54 9.45
C ASN A 476 -44.99 18.79 9.02
N GLU A 477 -44.74 19.50 7.95
CA GLU A 477 -43.40 19.83 7.43
C GLU A 477 -42.70 20.97 8.21
N VAL A 478 -43.38 21.64 9.15
CA VAL A 478 -42.82 22.78 9.92
C VAL A 478 -41.58 22.39 10.70
N PRO A 479 -41.51 21.24 11.44
CA PRO A 479 -40.30 20.81 12.10
C PRO A 479 -39.11 20.67 11.15
N LEU A 480 -39.32 20.06 9.98
CA LEU A 480 -38.28 19.90 8.95
C LEU A 480 -37.82 21.25 8.40
N GLN A 481 -38.74 22.19 8.17
CA GLN A 481 -38.38 23.54 7.73
C GLN A 481 -37.58 24.31 8.78
N MET A 482 -37.93 24.16 10.06
CA MET A 482 -37.17 24.74 11.15
C MET A 482 -35.79 24.10 11.24
N PHE A 483 -35.67 22.78 11.07
CA PHE A 483 -34.40 22.06 11.07
C PHE A 483 -33.50 22.50 9.92
N ALA A 484 -34.02 22.57 8.69
CA ALA A 484 -33.30 23.05 7.52
C ALA A 484 -32.77 24.49 7.71
N SER A 485 -33.63 25.39 8.27
CA SER A 485 -33.22 26.76 8.57
C SER A 485 -32.17 26.82 9.68
N ALA A 486 -32.22 25.94 10.68
CA ALA A 486 -31.21 25.84 11.72
C ALA A 486 -29.88 25.34 11.17
N ASP A 487 -29.90 24.33 10.31
CA ASP A 487 -28.70 23.81 9.66
C ASP A 487 -28.02 24.87 8.79
N LEU A 488 -28.79 25.68 8.06
CA LEU A 488 -28.27 26.83 7.31
C LEU A 488 -27.63 27.88 8.24
N LEU A 489 -28.26 28.20 9.36
CA LEU A 489 -27.69 29.13 10.34
C LEU A 489 -26.37 28.62 10.92
N LEU A 490 -26.28 27.34 11.19
CA LEU A 490 -25.05 26.69 11.67
C LEU A 490 -23.95 26.74 10.61
N LEU A 491 -24.28 26.47 9.35
CA LEU A 491 -23.36 26.62 8.22
C LEU A 491 -22.83 28.06 8.09
N GLN A 492 -23.69 29.07 8.37
CA GLN A 492 -23.34 30.49 8.38
C GLN A 492 -22.59 30.95 9.64
N HIS A 493 -22.10 30.03 10.47
CA HIS A 493 -21.44 30.31 11.76
C HIS A 493 -22.30 31.09 12.78
N LYS A 494 -23.62 31.11 12.59
CA LYS A 494 -24.58 31.71 13.52
C LYS A 494 -25.04 30.67 14.56
N ASN A 495 -24.08 30.05 15.24
CA ASN A 495 -24.26 28.86 16.08
C ASN A 495 -25.34 29.05 17.14
N GLU A 496 -25.32 30.19 17.86
CA GLU A 496 -26.30 30.45 18.91
C GLU A 496 -27.73 30.50 18.37
N GLN A 497 -27.92 31.10 17.19
CA GLN A 497 -29.24 31.18 16.56
C GLN A 497 -29.69 29.80 16.05
N GLY A 498 -28.77 29.04 15.42
CA GLY A 498 -29.02 27.68 14.97
C GLY A 498 -29.40 26.75 16.11
N LEU A 499 -28.64 26.76 17.21
CA LEU A 499 -28.92 25.94 18.40
C LEU A 499 -30.27 26.28 19.03
N ARG A 500 -30.58 27.58 19.18
CA ARG A 500 -31.92 28.01 19.69
C ARG A 500 -33.05 27.54 18.76
N ARG A 501 -32.83 27.55 17.46
CA ARG A 501 -33.82 27.07 16.49
C ARG A 501 -34.04 25.56 16.62
N LEU A 502 -32.96 24.77 16.81
CA LEU A 502 -33.05 23.34 17.07
C LEU A 502 -33.80 23.04 18.38
N ASP A 503 -33.50 23.79 19.45
CA ASP A 503 -34.19 23.63 20.74
C ASP A 503 -35.67 23.91 20.63
N SER A 504 -36.04 24.92 19.83
CA SER A 504 -37.44 25.30 19.61
C SER A 504 -38.24 24.17 18.97
N ILE A 505 -37.63 23.32 18.14
CA ILE A 505 -38.34 22.18 17.52
C ILE A 505 -38.75 21.19 18.62
N ASN A 506 -37.82 20.82 19.50
CA ASN A 506 -38.10 19.88 20.62
C ASN A 506 -39.13 20.41 21.64
N ILE A 507 -39.27 21.74 21.74
CA ILE A 507 -40.23 22.37 22.64
C ILE A 507 -41.63 22.45 22.00
N LEU A 508 -41.71 22.73 20.73
CA LEU A 508 -42.98 23.00 20.03
C LEU A 508 -43.65 21.75 19.46
N PHE A 509 -42.88 20.69 19.25
CA PHE A 509 -43.35 19.46 18.61
C PHE A 509 -42.93 18.24 19.39
N ASP A 510 -43.88 17.58 20.06
CA ASP A 510 -43.66 16.33 20.75
C ASP A 510 -43.54 15.16 19.77
N ASN A 511 -42.60 14.24 20.03
CA ASN A 511 -42.45 12.97 19.30
C ASN A 511 -42.22 13.11 17.76
N HIS A 512 -41.59 14.19 17.31
CA HIS A 512 -41.22 14.35 15.92
C HIS A 512 -40.04 13.44 15.53
N SER A 513 -39.94 13.11 14.23
CA SER A 513 -38.95 12.16 13.72
C SER A 513 -37.50 12.64 13.79
N LEU A 514 -37.26 13.96 13.85
CA LEU A 514 -35.93 14.61 13.77
C LEU A 514 -35.20 14.71 15.12
N ALA A 515 -35.66 14.05 16.18
CA ALA A 515 -35.09 14.26 17.50
C ALA A 515 -33.63 13.78 17.60
N ASP A 516 -33.31 12.64 17.01
CA ASP A 516 -31.93 12.12 16.95
C ASP A 516 -31.03 13.02 16.10
N ASP A 517 -31.50 13.48 14.93
CA ASP A 517 -30.79 14.45 14.07
C ASP A 517 -30.42 15.73 14.83
N ILE A 518 -31.39 16.25 15.60
CA ILE A 518 -31.20 17.48 16.39
C ILE A 518 -30.12 17.28 17.45
N TYR A 519 -30.20 16.20 18.26
CA TYR A 519 -29.20 15.96 19.30
C TYR A 519 -27.84 15.71 18.69
N PHE A 520 -27.75 14.96 17.60
CA PHE A 520 -26.50 14.72 16.90
C PHE A 520 -25.89 16.02 16.35
N LYS A 521 -26.68 16.86 15.69
CA LYS A 521 -26.25 18.16 15.17
C LYS A 521 -25.77 19.09 16.28
N LYS A 522 -26.50 19.18 17.39
CA LYS A 522 -26.09 19.96 18.58
C LYS A 522 -24.74 19.47 19.13
N ALA A 523 -24.55 18.16 19.23
CA ALA A 523 -23.30 17.58 19.68
C ALA A 523 -22.12 17.91 18.77
N GLN A 524 -22.34 17.93 17.44
CA GLN A 524 -21.32 18.37 16.47
C GLN A 524 -20.92 19.83 16.71
N VAL A 525 -21.89 20.72 16.88
CA VAL A 525 -21.63 22.16 17.12
C VAL A 525 -20.87 22.36 18.43
N PHE A 526 -21.30 21.72 19.51
CA PHE A 526 -20.60 21.80 20.79
C PHE A 526 -19.17 21.24 20.72
N THR A 527 -18.96 20.19 19.93
CA THR A 527 -17.61 19.64 19.72
C THR A 527 -16.72 20.67 19.00
N GLN A 528 -17.23 21.34 17.96
CA GLN A 528 -16.51 22.38 17.22
C GLN A 528 -16.19 23.59 18.11
N GLU A 529 -17.07 23.96 19.03
CA GLU A 529 -16.87 25.06 19.99
C GLU A 529 -15.99 24.68 21.19
N GLY A 530 -15.52 23.42 21.28
CA GLY A 530 -14.74 22.94 22.41
C GLY A 530 -15.54 22.72 23.69
N LYS A 531 -16.87 22.77 23.61
CA LYS A 531 -17.81 22.50 24.71
C LYS A 531 -18.03 20.99 24.85
N TYR A 532 -16.95 20.28 25.24
CA TYR A 532 -16.94 18.81 25.21
C TYR A 532 -17.92 18.16 26.17
N LYS A 533 -18.26 18.81 27.29
CA LYS A 533 -19.23 18.29 28.25
C LYS A 533 -20.63 18.26 27.62
N GLU A 534 -21.05 19.37 27.06
CA GLU A 534 -22.35 19.52 26.39
C GLU A 534 -22.43 18.62 25.13
N ALA A 535 -21.32 18.47 24.41
CA ALA A 535 -21.23 17.56 23.28
C ALA A 535 -21.46 16.11 23.70
N LEU A 536 -20.80 15.66 24.77
CA LEU A 536 -20.93 14.31 25.29
C LEU A 536 -22.35 14.04 25.82
N GLU A 537 -22.99 15.00 26.49
CA GLU A 537 -24.37 14.89 26.96
C GLU A 537 -25.36 14.71 25.79
N ALA A 538 -25.14 15.47 24.69
CA ALA A 538 -25.98 15.39 23.50
C ALA A 538 -25.76 14.07 22.73
N TYR A 539 -24.51 13.63 22.53
CA TYR A 539 -24.20 12.32 21.93
C TYR A 539 -24.72 11.16 22.78
N GLN A 540 -24.56 11.24 24.12
CA GLN A 540 -25.09 10.21 25.02
C GLN A 540 -26.60 10.07 24.88
N ARG A 541 -27.32 11.19 24.73
CA ARG A 541 -28.77 11.18 24.47
C ARG A 541 -29.13 10.42 23.20
N VAL A 542 -28.32 10.59 22.10
CA VAL A 542 -28.49 9.81 20.87
C VAL A 542 -28.28 8.32 21.13
N VAL A 543 -27.21 7.94 21.84
CA VAL A 543 -26.88 6.54 22.12
C VAL A 543 -27.92 5.83 22.99
N ASP A 544 -28.47 6.55 24.01
CA ASP A 544 -29.37 5.96 25.00
C ASP A 544 -30.81 5.85 24.50
N VAL A 545 -31.29 6.85 23.76
CA VAL A 545 -32.69 6.94 23.36
C VAL A 545 -32.90 6.54 21.89
N TYR A 546 -31.90 6.82 21.03
CA TYR A 546 -32.00 6.66 19.58
C TYR A 546 -30.89 5.74 19.04
N GLY A 547 -30.33 4.87 19.89
CA GLY A 547 -29.17 4.04 19.54
C GLY A 547 -29.37 3.09 18.35
N ASP A 548 -30.64 2.73 18.06
CA ASP A 548 -31.01 1.90 16.90
C ASP A 548 -31.30 2.74 15.63
N LYS A 549 -31.23 4.07 15.73
CA LYS A 549 -31.36 5.00 14.61
C LYS A 549 -30.02 5.20 13.91
N ILE A 550 -30.05 6.00 12.83
CA ILE A 550 -28.95 6.18 11.89
C ILE A 550 -27.64 6.71 12.52
N TYR A 551 -27.74 7.52 13.57
CA TYR A 551 -26.58 8.14 14.23
C TYR A 551 -26.13 7.48 15.53
N GLY A 552 -26.67 6.30 15.89
CA GLY A 552 -26.34 5.66 17.15
C GLY A 552 -24.86 5.24 17.25
N ASP A 553 -24.35 4.63 16.22
CA ASP A 553 -22.95 4.21 16.13
C ASP A 553 -22.01 5.42 15.91
N ASP A 554 -22.38 6.38 15.05
CA ASP A 554 -21.64 7.63 14.89
C ASP A 554 -21.46 8.36 16.23
N ALA A 555 -22.55 8.55 16.98
CA ALA A 555 -22.50 9.26 18.26
C ALA A 555 -21.56 8.58 19.25
N MET A 556 -21.66 7.26 19.40
CA MET A 556 -20.79 6.52 20.32
C MET A 556 -19.32 6.57 19.90
N PHE A 557 -19.04 6.46 18.60
CA PHE A 557 -17.68 6.60 18.08
C PHE A 557 -17.12 8.01 18.31
N LYS A 558 -17.92 9.07 18.09
CA LYS A 558 -17.54 10.46 18.37
C LYS A 558 -17.29 10.73 19.84
N MET A 559 -18.05 10.15 20.75
CA MET A 559 -17.78 10.22 22.19
C MET A 559 -16.41 9.64 22.54
N ALA A 560 -16.08 8.46 21.99
CA ALA A 560 -14.77 7.84 22.18
C ALA A 560 -13.64 8.71 21.64
N GLU A 561 -13.83 9.37 20.46
CA GLU A 561 -12.87 10.34 19.91
C GLU A 561 -12.67 11.54 20.85
N ILE A 562 -13.72 12.12 21.40
CA ILE A 562 -13.63 13.26 22.34
C ILE A 562 -12.81 12.87 23.57
N TYR A 563 -13.08 11.71 24.17
CA TYR A 563 -12.30 11.25 25.32
C TYR A 563 -10.83 11.00 24.96
N GLN A 564 -10.57 10.39 23.80
CA GLN A 564 -9.20 10.06 23.37
C GLN A 564 -8.38 11.31 23.05
N TYR A 565 -8.90 12.21 22.23
CA TYR A 565 -8.11 13.28 21.62
C TYR A 565 -8.25 14.63 22.35
N ASN A 566 -9.42 14.95 22.87
CA ASN A 566 -9.68 16.25 23.45
C ASN A 566 -9.52 16.24 24.99
N LEU A 567 -10.16 15.30 25.66
CA LEU A 567 -10.11 15.21 27.13
C LEU A 567 -8.92 14.39 27.64
N LYS A 568 -8.24 13.62 26.76
CA LYS A 568 -7.11 12.73 27.12
C LYS A 568 -7.46 11.66 28.17
N ASP A 569 -8.73 11.32 28.33
CA ASP A 569 -9.21 10.25 29.21
C ASP A 569 -9.16 8.91 28.48
N ILE A 570 -7.98 8.34 28.48
CA ILE A 570 -7.67 7.11 27.72
C ILE A 570 -8.50 5.91 28.20
N GLU A 571 -8.79 5.82 29.50
CA GLU A 571 -9.56 4.70 30.05
C GLU A 571 -11.03 4.74 29.60
N LYS A 572 -11.65 5.91 29.59
CA LYS A 572 -13.01 6.07 29.05
C LYS A 572 -13.06 5.85 27.54
N ALA A 573 -12.08 6.38 26.80
CA ALA A 573 -12.00 6.14 25.35
C ALA A 573 -11.91 4.64 25.03
N LYS A 574 -11.05 3.92 25.76
CA LYS A 574 -10.88 2.48 25.61
C LYS A 574 -12.16 1.71 25.92
N ALA A 575 -12.85 2.05 27.01
CA ALA A 575 -14.12 1.44 27.40
C ALA A 575 -15.21 1.65 26.33
N LEU A 576 -15.33 2.87 25.79
CA LEU A 576 -16.29 3.20 24.74
C LEU A 576 -15.98 2.48 23.42
N TYR A 577 -14.72 2.39 22.99
CA TYR A 577 -14.39 1.59 21.81
C TYR A 577 -14.70 0.10 22.00
N GLN A 578 -14.47 -0.45 23.19
CA GLN A 578 -14.82 -1.84 23.50
C GLN A 578 -16.33 -2.06 23.45
N GLU A 579 -17.11 -1.19 24.08
CA GLU A 579 -18.57 -1.24 24.08
C GLU A 579 -19.13 -1.08 22.65
N PHE A 580 -18.57 -0.15 21.87
CA PHE A 580 -18.92 0.07 20.47
C PHE A 580 -18.81 -1.22 19.63
N LEU A 581 -17.70 -1.96 19.76
CA LEU A 581 -17.49 -3.21 19.04
C LEU A 581 -18.53 -4.28 19.34
N THR A 582 -19.15 -4.22 20.53
CA THR A 582 -20.20 -5.15 20.96
C THR A 582 -21.59 -4.67 20.51
N LYS A 583 -21.84 -3.36 20.64
CA LYS A 583 -23.16 -2.76 20.37
C LYS A 583 -23.42 -2.58 18.88
N TYR A 584 -22.38 -2.21 18.10
CA TYR A 584 -22.47 -1.89 16.66
C TYR A 584 -21.51 -2.71 15.78
N PRO A 585 -21.61 -4.05 15.77
CA PRO A 585 -20.66 -4.91 15.05
C PRO A 585 -20.70 -4.74 13.52
N GLY A 586 -21.79 -4.20 12.96
CA GLY A 586 -21.98 -3.93 11.54
C GLY A 586 -21.63 -2.50 11.10
N SER A 587 -21.20 -1.64 12.02
CA SER A 587 -20.84 -0.25 11.70
C SER A 587 -19.63 -0.14 10.79
N VAL A 588 -19.60 0.89 9.96
CA VAL A 588 -18.44 1.24 9.13
C VAL A 588 -17.20 1.57 9.96
N TYR A 589 -17.38 2.01 11.20
CA TYR A 589 -16.29 2.33 12.14
C TYR A 589 -15.71 1.12 12.86
N THR A 590 -16.25 -0.09 12.70
CA THR A 590 -15.82 -1.29 13.46
C THR A 590 -14.34 -1.59 13.33
N VAL A 591 -13.79 -1.45 12.11
CA VAL A 591 -12.37 -1.69 11.85
C VAL A 591 -11.50 -0.66 12.57
N GLU A 592 -11.85 0.60 12.46
CA GLU A 592 -11.11 1.69 13.09
C GLU A 592 -11.23 1.65 14.63
N ALA A 593 -12.43 1.41 15.15
CA ALA A 593 -12.66 1.23 16.59
C ALA A 593 -11.79 0.10 17.17
N ARG A 594 -11.74 -1.04 16.48
CA ARG A 594 -10.90 -2.18 16.88
C ARG A 594 -9.42 -1.83 16.89
N LYS A 595 -8.95 -1.13 15.86
CA LYS A 595 -7.56 -0.66 15.76
C LYS A 595 -7.22 0.29 16.92
N ARG A 596 -8.08 1.28 17.18
CA ARG A 596 -7.87 2.24 18.28
C ARG A 596 -7.95 1.57 19.64
N PHE A 597 -8.91 0.69 19.85
CA PHE A 597 -9.03 -0.08 21.11
C PHE A 597 -7.75 -0.88 21.40
N ARG A 598 -7.24 -1.64 20.40
CA ARG A 598 -6.01 -2.42 20.53
C ARG A 598 -4.80 -1.53 20.83
N LYS A 599 -4.67 -0.40 20.12
CA LYS A 599 -3.61 0.58 20.35
C LYS A 599 -3.66 1.14 21.78
N LEU A 600 -4.85 1.53 22.28
CA LEU A 600 -5.02 2.06 23.63
C LEU A 600 -4.83 1.00 24.73
N ARG A 601 -5.06 -0.27 24.40
CA ARG A 601 -4.79 -1.40 25.30
C ARG A 601 -3.29 -1.73 25.39
N GLY A 602 -2.48 -1.22 24.48
CA GLY A 602 -1.04 -1.50 24.41
C GLY A 602 -0.69 -2.78 23.65
N ASP A 603 -1.62 -3.29 22.86
CA ASP A 603 -1.35 -4.44 21.98
C ASP A 603 -0.33 -4.04 20.93
N VAL A 604 0.61 -4.94 20.65
CA VAL A 604 1.41 -4.85 19.42
C VAL A 604 0.40 -5.10 18.29
N ILE A 605 0.08 -4.05 17.55
CA ILE A 605 -0.82 -4.17 16.40
C ILE A 605 0.00 -4.77 15.27
N ASN A 606 -0.25 -6.05 15.01
CA ASN A 606 0.28 -6.76 13.86
C ASN A 606 -0.51 -6.42 12.62
#